data_0f4be74cd6637dad20a75e28e620a51d
#
_entry.id   0f4be74cd6637dad20a75e28e620a51d
#
_cell.length_a   1.000
_cell.length_b   1.000
_cell.length_c   1.000
_cell.angle_alpha   90.00
_cell.angle_beta   90.00
_cell.angle_gamma   90.00
#
_symmetry.space_group_name_H-M   'P 1'
#
loop_
_entity.id
_entity.type
_entity.pdbx_description
1 polymer ?
#
loop_
_entity_poly.entity_id
_entity_poly.type
_entity_poly.pdbx_seq_one_letter_code
_entity_poly.pdbx_strand_id
1 'polypeptide(L)'
;SLVGSEMCIRDSRSALLYELAAMDARSGWVQQFHIGANRNNNKRMFKLLGPDTGFDAIDDQPISVSMNRFFSRLDQEGLLAKTIVYNLNPRDTELMVANAYNFNDGSVPGKMQYGAAWWFLDQIKGMEDQLNALSSLGLLSRFVGMLTDSRSFLSYPRHEYFRRILCNMLGNEIEKGLLPASELSFIGQMVEDISYNNAKRYFDF
;
A
#
# COMPACT_ATOMS: atom_id res chain seq x y z
N SER A 1 -26.08 26.37 -7.46
CA SER A 1 -25.63 25.65 -8.67
C SER A 1 -25.04 24.30 -8.26
N LEU A 2 -25.20 23.28 -9.08
CA LEU A 2 -24.63 21.93 -8.84
C LEU A 2 -23.11 21.96 -8.60
N VAL A 3 -22.39 22.83 -9.27
CA VAL A 3 -20.92 23.03 -9.12
C VAL A 3 -20.55 23.50 -7.71
N GLY A 4 -21.33 24.39 -7.10
CA GLY A 4 -21.07 24.83 -5.73
C GLY A 4 -21.31 23.74 -4.68
N SER A 5 -22.33 22.88 -4.87
CA SER A 5 -22.60 21.78 -3.94
C SER A 5 -21.54 20.67 -4.01
N GLU A 6 -21.06 20.34 -5.20
CA GLU A 6 -19.96 19.35 -5.37
C GLU A 6 -18.64 19.84 -4.75
N MET A 7 -18.33 21.11 -4.90
CA MET A 7 -17.16 21.73 -4.27
C MET A 7 -17.26 21.66 -2.73
N CYS A 8 -18.38 22.04 -2.16
CA CYS A 8 -18.61 21.96 -0.71
C CYS A 8 -18.49 20.53 -0.17
N ILE A 9 -19.02 19.54 -0.90
CA ILE A 9 -18.91 18.12 -0.52
C ILE A 9 -17.46 17.66 -0.57
N ARG A 10 -16.70 18.03 -1.61
CA ARG A 10 -15.29 17.68 -1.74
C ARG A 10 -14.46 18.30 -0.62
N ASP A 11 -14.67 19.57 -0.32
CA ASP A 11 -13.97 20.30 0.75
C ASP A 11 -14.29 19.69 2.12
N SER A 12 -15.54 19.37 2.40
CA SER A 12 -15.93 18.68 3.63
C SER A 12 -15.28 17.32 3.80
N ARG A 13 -15.23 16.52 2.71
CA ARG A 13 -14.55 15.20 2.73
C ARG A 13 -13.05 15.35 2.96
N SER A 14 -12.42 16.34 2.34
CA SER A 14 -10.98 16.60 2.51
C SER A 14 -10.67 17.05 3.94
N ALA A 15 -11.49 17.92 4.51
CA ALA A 15 -11.36 18.36 5.89
C ALA A 15 -11.54 17.20 6.88
N LEU A 16 -12.59 16.38 6.68
CA LEU A 16 -12.81 15.20 7.52
C LEU A 16 -11.64 14.22 7.47
N LEU A 17 -11.14 13.92 6.26
CA LEU A 17 -9.99 13.02 6.10
C LEU A 17 -8.75 13.57 6.82
N TYR A 18 -8.51 14.88 6.73
CA TYR A 18 -7.42 15.54 7.42
C TYR A 18 -7.54 15.44 8.95
N GLU A 19 -8.72 15.73 9.51
CA GLU A 19 -8.95 15.65 10.96
C GLU A 19 -8.82 14.21 11.48
N LEU A 20 -9.31 13.22 10.74
CA LEU A 20 -9.14 11.82 11.09
C LEU A 20 -7.65 11.46 11.10
N ALA A 21 -6.89 11.85 10.08
CA ALA A 21 -5.45 11.61 10.01
C ALA A 21 -4.69 12.25 11.17
N ALA A 22 -5.06 13.47 11.53
CA ALA A 22 -4.49 14.19 12.68
C ALA A 22 -4.82 13.48 14.02
N MET A 23 -6.02 12.93 14.16
CA MET A 23 -6.42 12.14 15.33
C MET A 23 -5.63 10.85 15.43
N ASP A 24 -5.44 10.13 14.30
CA ASP A 24 -4.65 8.91 14.24
C ASP A 24 -3.19 9.17 14.65
N ALA A 25 -2.59 10.26 14.16
CA ALA A 25 -1.23 10.66 14.55
C ALA A 25 -1.11 10.92 16.05
N ARG A 26 -2.05 11.66 16.64
CA ARG A 26 -2.09 11.94 18.09
C ARG A 26 -2.31 10.68 18.93
N SER A 27 -2.99 9.68 18.36
CA SER A 27 -3.27 8.39 19.03
C SER A 27 -2.15 7.36 18.82
N GLY A 28 -1.13 7.66 18.01
CA GLY A 28 -0.06 6.74 17.66
C GLY A 28 -0.51 5.60 16.74
N TRP A 29 -1.63 5.76 16.05
CA TRP A 29 -2.20 4.74 15.17
C TRP A 29 -1.51 4.73 13.79
N VAL A 30 -1.56 3.57 13.14
CA VAL A 30 -1.10 3.40 11.77
C VAL A 30 -2.26 3.62 10.81
N GLN A 31 -2.03 4.47 9.80
CA GLN A 31 -3.00 4.69 8.73
C GLN A 31 -2.76 3.74 7.55
N GLN A 32 -3.85 3.30 6.92
CA GLN A 32 -3.79 2.49 5.70
C GLN A 32 -4.77 3.05 4.67
N PHE A 33 -4.24 3.56 3.55
CA PHE A 33 -5.03 4.13 2.46
C PHE A 33 -5.13 3.17 1.28
N HIS A 34 -6.34 2.73 0.96
CA HIS A 34 -6.65 1.88 -0.19
C HIS A 34 -7.24 2.75 -1.30
N ILE A 35 -6.53 2.88 -2.43
CA ILE A 35 -6.80 3.88 -3.46
C ILE A 35 -6.99 3.21 -4.81
N GLY A 36 -7.88 3.79 -5.65
CA GLY A 36 -8.01 3.41 -7.06
C GLY A 36 -9.11 2.41 -7.37
N ALA A 37 -10.10 2.24 -6.47
CA ALA A 37 -11.28 1.43 -6.74
C ALA A 37 -12.42 2.28 -7.34
N ASN A 38 -12.84 1.94 -8.55
CA ASN A 38 -14.07 2.47 -9.14
C ASN A 38 -15.22 1.50 -8.85
N ARG A 39 -16.05 1.87 -7.87
CA ARG A 39 -17.05 0.98 -7.28
C ARG A 39 -18.37 0.95 -8.06
N ASN A 40 -19.03 -0.23 -8.08
CA ASN A 40 -20.39 -0.42 -8.55
C ASN A 40 -20.64 0.08 -9.99
N ASN A 41 -19.74 -0.24 -10.90
CA ASN A 41 -19.77 0.27 -12.28
C ASN A 41 -20.91 -0.28 -13.10
N ASN A 42 -21.31 -1.54 -12.89
CA ASN A 42 -22.41 -2.15 -13.60
C ASN A 42 -23.74 -1.74 -12.96
N LYS A 43 -24.35 -0.68 -13.48
CA LYS A 43 -25.60 -0.12 -12.92
C LYS A 43 -26.76 -1.09 -12.92
N ARG A 44 -26.85 -1.98 -13.92
CA ARG A 44 -27.88 -3.02 -13.96
C ARG A 44 -27.72 -4.00 -12.81
N MET A 45 -26.50 -4.47 -12.57
CA MET A 45 -26.22 -5.42 -11.48
C MET A 45 -26.31 -4.75 -10.10
N PHE A 46 -25.90 -3.49 -9.98
CA PHE A 46 -26.09 -2.72 -8.76
C PHE A 46 -27.57 -2.60 -8.38
N LYS A 47 -28.44 -2.35 -9.38
CA LYS A 47 -29.89 -2.29 -9.14
C LYS A 47 -30.48 -3.65 -8.75
N LEU A 48 -29.91 -4.74 -9.29
CA LEU A 48 -30.42 -6.10 -9.05
C LEU A 48 -29.93 -6.68 -7.72
N LEU A 49 -28.65 -6.50 -7.39
CA LEU A 49 -27.97 -7.18 -6.29
C LEU A 49 -27.50 -6.26 -5.16
N GLY A 50 -27.55 -4.94 -5.35
CA GLY A 50 -27.02 -3.97 -4.40
C GLY A 50 -25.51 -3.72 -4.51
N PRO A 51 -24.92 -3.00 -3.54
CA PRO A 51 -23.50 -2.70 -3.50
C PRO A 51 -22.64 -3.92 -3.10
N ASP A 52 -21.35 -3.83 -3.37
CA ASP A 52 -20.32 -4.80 -2.93
C ASP A 52 -20.56 -6.25 -3.43
N THR A 53 -21.08 -6.39 -4.62
CA THR A 53 -21.38 -7.69 -5.24
C THR A 53 -20.42 -8.07 -6.36
N GLY A 54 -19.23 -7.45 -6.42
CA GLY A 54 -18.14 -7.83 -7.31
C GLY A 54 -18.10 -7.08 -8.66
N PHE A 55 -18.94 -6.05 -8.86
CA PHE A 55 -18.98 -5.27 -10.10
C PHE A 55 -18.20 -3.96 -9.98
N ASP A 56 -16.95 -4.09 -9.57
CA ASP A 56 -16.01 -2.99 -9.40
C ASP A 56 -14.92 -3.05 -10.49
N ALA A 57 -14.25 -1.92 -10.72
CA ALA A 57 -13.17 -1.78 -11.69
C ALA A 57 -12.01 -0.96 -11.12
N ILE A 58 -10.93 -0.91 -11.88
CA ILE A 58 -9.77 -0.05 -11.61
C ILE A 58 -10.11 1.38 -11.99
N ASP A 59 -9.82 2.33 -11.09
CA ASP A 59 -9.89 3.76 -11.38
C ASP A 59 -8.59 4.26 -12.01
N ASP A 60 -8.67 5.31 -12.82
CA ASP A 60 -7.53 5.94 -13.49
C ASP A 60 -7.39 7.43 -13.16
N GLN A 61 -8.06 7.90 -12.11
CA GLN A 61 -7.96 9.30 -11.67
C GLN A 61 -6.53 9.64 -11.22
N PRO A 62 -6.02 10.83 -11.59
CA PRO A 62 -4.72 11.29 -11.11
C PRO A 62 -4.68 11.44 -9.60
N ILE A 63 -3.72 10.78 -8.92
CA ILE A 63 -3.63 10.75 -7.46
C ILE A 63 -2.41 11.49 -6.90
N SER A 64 -1.30 11.58 -7.64
CA SER A 64 -0.01 12.03 -7.13
C SER A 64 -0.08 13.40 -6.44
N VAL A 65 -0.62 14.41 -7.13
CA VAL A 65 -0.63 15.79 -6.63
C VAL A 65 -1.49 15.92 -5.37
N SER A 66 -2.67 15.31 -5.35
CA SER A 66 -3.58 15.36 -4.20
C SER A 66 -3.01 14.64 -2.99
N MET A 67 -2.43 13.46 -3.18
CA MET A 67 -1.79 12.68 -2.14
C MET A 67 -0.59 13.41 -1.54
N ASN A 68 0.29 13.96 -2.37
CA ASN A 68 1.45 14.72 -1.90
C ASN A 68 1.04 15.99 -1.12
N ARG A 69 0.01 16.70 -1.56
CA ARG A 69 -0.52 17.86 -0.82
C ARG A 69 -1.07 17.46 0.55
N PHE A 70 -1.78 16.35 0.61
CA PHE A 70 -2.34 15.83 1.85
C PHE A 70 -1.25 15.44 2.85
N PHE A 71 -0.28 14.63 2.43
CA PHE A 71 0.83 14.22 3.29
C PHE A 71 1.74 15.39 3.67
N SER A 72 2.05 16.29 2.73
CA SER A 72 2.87 17.48 3.02
C SER A 72 2.23 18.38 4.07
N ARG A 73 0.92 18.55 4.05
CA ARG A 73 0.22 19.33 5.08
C ARG A 73 0.32 18.68 6.45
N LEU A 74 0.08 17.37 6.54
CA LEU A 74 0.21 16.63 7.81
C LEU A 74 1.65 16.64 8.32
N ASP A 75 2.63 16.49 7.43
CA ASP A 75 4.05 16.49 7.76
C ASP A 75 4.51 17.85 8.33
N GLN A 76 4.13 18.97 7.67
CA GLN A 76 4.44 20.32 8.13
C GLN A 76 3.90 20.61 9.52
N GLU A 77 2.80 20.01 9.91
CA GLU A 77 2.16 20.19 11.22
C GLU A 77 2.64 19.14 12.25
N GLY A 78 3.57 18.23 11.87
CA GLY A 78 4.03 17.14 12.73
C GLY A 78 2.95 16.08 13.01
N LEU A 79 1.96 15.97 12.13
CA LEU A 79 0.78 15.11 12.27
C LEU A 79 0.76 13.96 11.23
N LEU A 80 1.87 13.70 10.55
CA LEU A 80 1.97 12.57 9.65
C LEU A 80 2.28 11.29 10.43
N ALA A 81 1.27 10.43 10.59
CA ALA A 81 1.39 9.13 11.25
C ALA A 81 2.19 8.12 10.41
N LYS A 82 2.55 6.99 11.00
CA LYS A 82 2.97 5.80 10.24
C LYS A 82 1.87 5.45 9.23
N THR A 83 2.20 5.40 7.95
CA THR A 83 1.19 5.29 6.90
C THR A 83 1.58 4.28 5.83
N ILE A 84 0.63 3.45 5.43
CA ILE A 84 0.77 2.51 4.32
C ILE A 84 -0.23 2.88 3.23
N VAL A 85 0.24 2.99 1.99
CA VAL A 85 -0.60 3.26 0.83
C VAL A 85 -0.69 2.03 -0.07
N TYR A 86 -1.88 1.77 -0.60
CA TYR A 86 -2.18 0.68 -1.51
C TYR A 86 -2.88 1.23 -2.76
N ASN A 87 -2.58 0.69 -3.93
CA ASN A 87 -3.27 1.04 -5.17
C ASN A 87 -3.85 -0.19 -5.87
N LEU A 88 -4.76 0.06 -6.80
CA LEU A 88 -5.32 -0.98 -7.68
C LEU A 88 -4.84 -0.86 -9.13
N ASN A 89 -4.46 0.34 -9.56
CA ASN A 89 -4.01 0.55 -10.92
C ASN A 89 -2.53 0.21 -11.04
N PRO A 90 -2.13 -0.82 -11.80
CA PRO A 90 -0.72 -1.20 -11.95
C PRO A 90 0.13 -0.08 -12.56
N ARG A 91 -0.47 0.84 -13.33
CA ARG A 91 0.19 2.04 -13.86
C ARG A 91 0.82 2.91 -12.76
N ASP A 92 0.21 2.93 -11.58
CA ASP A 92 0.56 3.84 -10.50
C ASP A 92 1.49 3.21 -9.44
N THR A 93 1.96 1.99 -9.62
CA THR A 93 2.79 1.27 -8.65
C THR A 93 4.05 2.03 -8.28
N GLU A 94 4.89 2.38 -9.25
CA GLU A 94 6.12 3.15 -9.01
C GLU A 94 5.83 4.57 -8.49
N LEU A 95 4.78 5.21 -9.02
CA LEU A 95 4.32 6.52 -8.56
C LEU A 95 3.96 6.49 -7.06
N MET A 96 3.25 5.45 -6.61
CA MET A 96 2.86 5.31 -5.21
C MET A 96 4.07 5.09 -4.30
N VAL A 97 5.03 4.27 -4.72
CA VAL A 97 6.29 4.09 -4.00
C VAL A 97 7.03 5.42 -3.87
N ALA A 98 7.31 6.08 -4.98
CA ALA A 98 8.06 7.34 -5.00
C ALA A 98 7.40 8.42 -4.14
N ASN A 99 6.06 8.55 -4.23
CA ASN A 99 5.33 9.54 -3.45
C ASN A 99 5.32 9.22 -1.94
N ALA A 100 5.11 7.96 -1.55
CA ALA A 100 5.10 7.57 -0.13
C ALA A 100 6.49 7.76 0.49
N TYR A 101 7.53 7.24 -0.16
CA TYR A 101 8.89 7.29 0.39
C TYR A 101 9.51 8.68 0.44
N ASN A 102 8.93 9.67 -0.26
CA ASN A 102 9.31 11.07 -0.16
C ASN A 102 9.08 11.68 1.25
N PHE A 103 8.24 11.06 2.07
CA PHE A 103 7.90 11.54 3.42
C PHE A 103 8.53 10.71 4.55
N ASN A 104 9.55 9.91 4.26
CA ASN A 104 10.32 9.23 5.30
C ASN A 104 11.32 10.21 5.93
N ASP A 105 11.20 10.44 7.23
CA ASP A 105 11.95 11.45 7.99
C ASP A 105 13.03 10.86 8.91
N GLY A 106 13.19 9.55 8.90
CA GLY A 106 14.14 8.83 9.75
C GLY A 106 13.69 8.59 11.19
N SER A 107 12.53 9.07 11.60
CA SER A 107 11.98 8.85 12.96
C SER A 107 11.62 7.39 13.22
N VAL A 108 11.08 6.73 12.21
CA VAL A 108 10.74 5.30 12.22
C VAL A 108 11.21 4.65 10.93
N PRO A 109 11.92 3.51 10.97
CA PRO A 109 12.32 2.82 9.75
C PRO A 109 11.13 2.43 8.88
N GLY A 110 11.02 3.03 7.69
CA GLY A 110 9.89 2.82 6.79
C GLY A 110 8.58 3.40 7.33
N LYS A 111 8.60 4.59 7.92
CA LYS A 111 7.42 5.31 8.43
C LYS A 111 6.29 5.36 7.41
N MET A 112 6.64 5.73 6.18
CA MET A 112 5.75 5.70 5.03
C MET A 112 6.06 4.48 4.19
N GLN A 113 5.06 3.69 3.86
CA GLN A 113 5.22 2.46 3.10
C GLN A 113 4.26 2.38 1.92
N TYR A 114 4.72 1.72 0.88
CA TYR A 114 3.87 1.15 -0.14
C TYR A 114 3.56 -0.31 0.25
N GLY A 115 2.28 -0.63 0.38
CA GLY A 115 1.82 -1.89 0.93
C GLY A 115 1.82 -3.05 -0.07
N ALA A 116 1.25 -4.17 0.35
CA ALA A 116 1.15 -5.37 -0.48
C ALA A 116 0.34 -5.13 -1.76
N ALA A 117 0.66 -5.88 -2.80
CA ALA A 117 -0.17 -5.97 -3.98
C ALA A 117 -1.60 -6.39 -3.57
N TRP A 118 -2.55 -5.50 -3.79
CA TRP A 118 -3.88 -5.60 -3.23
C TRP A 118 -4.93 -5.84 -4.31
N TRP A 119 -5.94 -6.65 -4.00
CA TRP A 119 -7.13 -6.97 -4.79
C TRP A 119 -6.80 -7.38 -6.24
N PHE A 120 -6.95 -6.49 -7.25
CA PHE A 120 -6.64 -6.80 -8.64
C PHE A 120 -5.15 -7.07 -8.89
N LEU A 121 -4.28 -6.58 -8.01
CA LEU A 121 -2.83 -6.78 -8.09
C LEU A 121 -2.36 -7.99 -7.27
N ASP A 122 -3.23 -8.61 -6.48
CA ASP A 122 -2.92 -9.76 -5.64
C ASP A 122 -2.82 -11.06 -6.47
N GLN A 123 -1.83 -11.10 -7.35
CA GLN A 123 -1.46 -12.20 -8.25
C GLN A 123 0.02 -12.09 -8.60
N ILE A 124 0.60 -13.12 -9.26
CA ILE A 124 2.06 -13.22 -9.48
C ILE A 124 2.65 -11.92 -10.03
N LYS A 125 2.14 -11.44 -11.17
CA LYS A 125 2.67 -10.25 -11.82
C LYS A 125 2.56 -9.00 -10.94
N GLY A 126 1.41 -8.79 -10.30
CA GLY A 126 1.21 -7.63 -9.42
C GLY A 126 2.12 -7.66 -8.19
N MET A 127 2.37 -8.83 -7.60
CA MET A 127 3.31 -9.01 -6.50
C MET A 127 4.76 -8.79 -6.94
N GLU A 128 5.16 -9.32 -8.09
CA GLU A 128 6.50 -9.11 -8.64
C GLU A 128 6.74 -7.64 -8.97
N ASP A 129 5.79 -6.97 -9.63
CA ASP A 129 5.88 -5.54 -9.94
C ASP A 129 5.99 -4.70 -8.65
N GLN A 130 5.20 -5.03 -7.62
CA GLN A 130 5.22 -4.35 -6.32
C GLN A 130 6.57 -4.53 -5.60
N LEU A 131 7.10 -5.75 -5.53
CA LEU A 131 8.38 -6.05 -4.90
C LEU A 131 9.55 -5.39 -5.65
N ASN A 132 9.52 -5.41 -6.98
CA ASN A 132 10.52 -4.74 -7.82
C ASN A 132 10.48 -3.20 -7.63
N ALA A 133 9.30 -2.61 -7.54
CA ALA A 133 9.16 -1.17 -7.28
C ALA A 133 9.72 -0.81 -5.89
N LEU A 134 9.43 -1.62 -4.85
CA LEU A 134 10.00 -1.44 -3.52
C LEU A 134 11.52 -1.62 -3.49
N SER A 135 12.05 -2.58 -4.23
CA SER A 135 13.50 -2.79 -4.34
C SER A 135 14.20 -1.62 -5.02
N SER A 136 13.57 -1.01 -6.01
CA SER A 136 14.17 0.04 -6.85
C SER A 136 13.99 1.45 -6.29
N LEU A 137 12.85 1.77 -5.72
CA LEU A 137 12.45 3.13 -5.33
C LEU A 137 12.13 3.27 -3.84
N GLY A 138 12.02 2.18 -3.12
CA GLY A 138 11.62 2.15 -1.72
C GLY A 138 12.66 1.49 -0.83
N LEU A 139 12.17 0.83 0.23
CA LEU A 139 13.00 0.13 1.20
C LEU A 139 12.42 -1.28 1.44
N LEU A 140 12.71 -2.20 0.51
CA LEU A 140 12.19 -3.57 0.55
C LEU A 140 12.46 -4.26 1.89
N SER A 141 13.63 -4.06 2.48
CA SER A 141 14.00 -4.68 3.76
C SER A 141 13.12 -4.29 4.95
N ARG A 142 12.33 -3.21 4.83
CA ARG A 142 11.41 -2.72 5.87
C ARG A 142 9.94 -2.92 5.51
N PHE A 143 9.68 -3.53 4.38
CA PHE A 143 8.32 -3.84 3.96
C PHE A 143 7.59 -4.69 5.02
N VAL A 144 6.36 -4.31 5.34
CA VAL A 144 5.54 -4.97 6.38
C VAL A 144 4.93 -6.31 5.91
N GLY A 145 5.21 -6.70 4.66
CA GLY A 145 4.80 -7.99 4.14
C GLY A 145 3.38 -8.02 3.56
N MET A 146 2.95 -9.23 3.28
CA MET A 146 1.65 -9.52 2.67
C MET A 146 0.53 -9.40 3.69
N LEU A 147 -0.55 -8.76 3.28
CA LEU A 147 -1.87 -8.90 3.90
C LEU A 147 -2.87 -9.34 2.82
N THR A 148 -3.85 -10.14 3.18
CA THR A 148 -4.80 -10.68 2.21
C THR A 148 -6.00 -9.77 1.96
N ASP A 149 -6.34 -8.92 2.91
CA ASP A 149 -7.57 -8.09 2.92
C ASP A 149 -8.82 -8.91 2.52
N SER A 150 -8.92 -10.12 3.06
CA SER A 150 -9.94 -11.08 2.67
C SER A 150 -10.81 -11.48 3.86
N ARG A 151 -12.09 -11.70 3.58
CA ARG A 151 -13.08 -12.22 4.54
C ARG A 151 -13.11 -13.76 4.56
N SER A 152 -12.29 -14.43 3.76
CA SER A 152 -12.28 -15.89 3.62
C SER A 152 -11.11 -16.52 4.35
N PHE A 153 -11.37 -17.53 5.16
CA PHE A 153 -10.32 -18.39 5.75
C PHE A 153 -9.47 -19.10 4.70
N LEU A 154 -10.01 -19.34 3.51
CA LEU A 154 -9.27 -19.92 2.38
C LEU A 154 -8.19 -18.98 1.82
N SER A 155 -8.11 -17.74 2.29
CA SER A 155 -7.08 -16.77 1.87
C SER A 155 -5.77 -16.92 2.65
N TYR A 156 -5.72 -17.65 3.76
CA TYR A 156 -4.47 -17.85 4.52
C TYR A 156 -3.33 -18.44 3.69
N PRO A 157 -3.53 -19.40 2.76
CA PRO A 157 -2.47 -19.90 1.88
C PRO A 157 -1.80 -18.83 1.02
N ARG A 158 -2.41 -17.66 0.83
CA ARG A 158 -1.83 -16.54 0.07
C ARG A 158 -0.58 -15.97 0.73
N HIS A 159 -0.43 -16.09 2.05
CA HIS A 159 0.82 -15.74 2.73
C HIS A 159 1.98 -16.67 2.31
N GLU A 160 1.73 -17.97 2.16
CA GLU A 160 2.73 -18.89 1.63
C GLU A 160 3.03 -18.60 0.15
N TYR A 161 2.00 -18.32 -0.63
CA TYR A 161 2.12 -17.94 -2.04
C TYR A 161 3.03 -16.72 -2.21
N PHE A 162 2.78 -15.67 -1.42
CA PHE A 162 3.62 -14.48 -1.40
C PHE A 162 5.09 -14.81 -1.05
N ARG A 163 5.33 -15.58 0.02
CA ARG A 163 6.69 -15.96 0.42
C ARG A 163 7.43 -16.72 -0.68
N ARG A 164 6.74 -17.58 -1.42
CA ARG A 164 7.33 -18.28 -2.58
C ARG A 164 7.73 -17.32 -3.69
N ILE A 165 6.91 -16.31 -3.99
CA ILE A 165 7.24 -15.27 -4.98
C ILE A 165 8.45 -14.46 -4.52
N LEU A 166 8.46 -13.99 -3.27
CA LEU A 166 9.57 -13.23 -2.70
C LEU A 166 10.88 -14.02 -2.72
N CYS A 167 10.87 -15.26 -2.25
CA CYS A 167 12.05 -16.13 -2.26
C CYS A 167 12.52 -16.44 -3.68
N ASN A 168 11.60 -16.65 -4.62
CA ASN A 168 11.95 -16.90 -6.02
C ASN A 168 12.59 -15.66 -6.68
N MET A 169 12.07 -14.48 -6.42
CA MET A 169 12.64 -13.22 -6.90
C MET A 169 14.09 -13.05 -6.41
N LEU A 170 14.30 -13.11 -5.09
CA LEU A 170 15.62 -12.94 -4.50
C LEU A 170 16.60 -14.05 -4.87
N GLY A 171 16.13 -15.30 -4.94
CA GLY A 171 16.93 -16.44 -5.38
C GLY A 171 17.41 -16.29 -6.83
N ASN A 172 16.53 -15.87 -7.73
CA ASN A 172 16.89 -15.59 -9.12
C ASN A 172 17.91 -14.45 -9.24
N GLU A 173 17.82 -13.43 -8.40
CA GLU A 173 18.80 -12.33 -8.36
C GLU A 173 20.18 -12.82 -7.88
N ILE A 174 20.22 -13.73 -6.91
CA ILE A 174 21.47 -14.37 -6.45
C ILE A 174 22.07 -15.24 -7.58
N GLU A 175 21.26 -16.08 -8.24
CA GLU A 175 21.73 -16.93 -9.33
C GLU A 175 22.26 -16.12 -10.53
N LYS A 176 21.67 -14.96 -10.80
CA LYS A 176 22.14 -14.03 -11.83
C LYS A 176 23.33 -13.18 -11.42
N GLY A 177 23.80 -13.28 -10.17
CA GLY A 177 24.89 -12.47 -9.64
C GLY A 177 24.53 -11.01 -9.37
N LEU A 178 23.23 -10.66 -9.32
CA LEU A 178 22.75 -9.32 -8.98
C LEU A 178 22.80 -9.07 -7.46
N LEU A 179 22.64 -10.14 -6.66
CA LEU A 179 22.88 -10.15 -5.23
C LEU A 179 24.05 -11.08 -4.90
N PRO A 180 24.96 -10.71 -3.95
CA PRO A 180 26.09 -11.55 -3.60
C PRO A 180 25.65 -12.85 -2.91
N ALA A 181 26.07 -14.01 -3.40
CA ALA A 181 25.77 -15.30 -2.77
C ALA A 181 26.36 -15.41 -1.34
N SER A 182 27.43 -14.66 -1.02
CA SER A 182 27.99 -14.57 0.33
C SER A 182 27.03 -13.98 1.36
N GLU A 183 26.04 -13.21 0.92
CA GLU A 183 25.06 -12.53 1.77
C GLU A 183 23.75 -13.33 1.96
N LEU A 184 23.72 -14.61 1.60
CA LEU A 184 22.52 -15.45 1.69
C LEU A 184 21.87 -15.43 3.08
N SER A 185 22.69 -15.42 4.14
CA SER A 185 22.20 -15.35 5.52
C SER A 185 21.49 -14.03 5.82
N PHE A 186 22.04 -12.91 5.37
CA PHE A 186 21.43 -11.58 5.49
C PHE A 186 20.13 -11.48 4.68
N ILE A 187 20.12 -12.00 3.45
CA ILE A 187 18.94 -12.03 2.60
C ILE A 187 17.84 -12.90 3.21
N GLY A 188 18.20 -14.05 3.80
CA GLY A 188 17.28 -14.92 4.54
C GLY A 188 16.65 -14.20 5.73
N GLN A 189 17.44 -13.47 6.52
CA GLN A 189 16.91 -12.65 7.62
C GLN A 189 15.96 -11.56 7.12
N MET A 190 16.25 -10.93 5.99
CA MET A 190 15.36 -9.95 5.37
C MET A 190 14.02 -10.59 4.97
N VAL A 191 14.02 -11.81 4.43
CA VAL A 191 12.79 -12.55 4.10
C VAL A 191 11.96 -12.85 5.35
N GLU A 192 12.58 -13.27 6.45
CA GLU A 192 11.91 -13.46 7.75
C GLU A 192 11.32 -12.15 8.26
N ASP A 193 12.06 -11.07 8.18
CA ASP A 193 11.61 -9.75 8.62
C ASP A 193 10.40 -9.27 7.80
N ILE A 194 10.43 -9.39 6.49
CA ILE A 194 9.30 -9.06 5.60
C ILE A 194 8.10 -9.97 5.89
N SER A 195 8.34 -11.24 6.21
CA SER A 195 7.26 -12.21 6.44
C SER A 195 6.57 -12.05 7.79
N TYR A 196 7.22 -11.43 8.80
CA TYR A 196 6.67 -11.31 10.14
C TYR A 196 7.20 -10.13 10.97
N ASN A 197 8.53 -10.04 11.16
CA ASN A 197 9.10 -9.16 12.16
C ASN A 197 8.88 -7.67 11.87
N ASN A 198 8.85 -7.27 10.58
CA ASN A 198 8.60 -5.89 10.21
C ASN A 198 7.18 -5.46 10.61
N ALA A 199 6.17 -6.30 10.33
CA ALA A 199 4.80 -6.02 10.74
C ALA A 199 4.70 -5.91 12.27
N LYS A 200 5.29 -6.87 12.99
CA LYS A 200 5.31 -6.86 14.46
C LYS A 200 5.89 -5.55 15.01
N ARG A 201 7.02 -5.10 14.50
CA ARG A 201 7.67 -3.85 14.94
C ARG A 201 6.90 -2.60 14.49
N TYR A 202 6.32 -2.62 13.30
CA TYR A 202 5.67 -1.46 12.72
C TYR A 202 4.33 -1.17 13.39
N PHE A 203 3.55 -2.20 13.70
CA PHE A 203 2.24 -2.09 14.34
C PHE A 203 2.29 -2.20 15.87
N ASP A 204 3.44 -2.56 16.43
CA ASP A 204 3.68 -2.67 17.88
C ASP A 204 2.73 -3.68 18.58
N PHE A 205 2.78 -4.96 18.14
CA PHE A 205 2.00 -6.05 18.76
C PHE A 205 2.84 -7.26 19.16
#